data_363f069b0ff8390c35451a7e47f5e216
#
_entry.id   363f069b0ff8390c35451a7e47f5e216
#
_cell.length_a   1.000
_cell.length_b   1.000
_cell.length_c   1.000
_cell.angle_alpha   90.00
_cell.angle_beta   90.00
_cell.angle_gamma   90.00
#
_symmetry.space_group_name_H-M   'P 1'
#
loop_
_entity.id
_entity.type
_entity.pdbx_description
1 polymer ?
#
loop_
_entity_poly.entity_id
_entity_poly.type
_entity_poly.pdbx_seq_one_letter_code
_entity_poly.pdbx_strand_id
1 'polypeptide(L)'
;MASPGASVAAALLAFVLMFQTCLAGRRLTALVQEPAVTMKYHKGALLSGRISVNFVWYGNFSASQRAVVADFVSSLSAAGPQPEPSVATWFKTAQKYYAHSKARFPALRPGSHVLDQSYSLGKRLTERDLVGLAARGAPSRAINVVLTAADVAVDGFCMSRCGTHGASRRSRAGRFAYVWVGNPASQCPGQCAWPFHQPVYGPQAAPLVSPNGDVGVDGMVISLASMIVGTVTNPFGNGFYQEGAGDDAPLEAATACAGVYGKGAYPGYAGSLLVDQTTGASYNANGAHGRKYLVPALVDPDTSSCATLG
;
A
#
# COMPACT_ATOMS: atom_id res chain seq x y z
N MET A 1 52.02 -27.12 -41.04
CA MET A 1 52.15 -25.65 -41.11
C MET A 1 50.78 -25.09 -41.36
N ALA A 2 50.16 -24.49 -40.37
CA ALA A 2 48.83 -23.87 -40.53
C ALA A 2 48.97 -22.53 -41.24
N SER A 3 48.17 -22.33 -42.28
CA SER A 3 48.17 -21.10 -43.09
C SER A 3 47.78 -19.85 -42.22
N PRO A 4 48.56 -18.77 -42.26
CA PRO A 4 48.23 -17.57 -41.49
C PRO A 4 46.89 -16.94 -41.81
N GLY A 5 46.26 -17.23 -42.97
CA GLY A 5 44.95 -16.74 -43.35
C GLY A 5 43.80 -17.38 -42.59
N ALA A 6 43.92 -18.61 -42.08
CA ALA A 6 42.90 -19.29 -41.32
C ALA A 6 42.71 -18.69 -39.91
N SER A 7 43.79 -18.23 -39.30
CA SER A 7 43.80 -17.60 -37.97
C SER A 7 43.12 -16.22 -37.97
N VAL A 8 43.32 -15.43 -39.02
CA VAL A 8 42.72 -14.09 -39.16
C VAL A 8 41.23 -14.19 -39.42
N ALA A 9 40.78 -15.15 -40.25
CA ALA A 9 39.36 -15.39 -40.53
C ALA A 9 38.60 -15.87 -39.27
N ALA A 10 39.22 -16.75 -38.45
CA ALA A 10 38.61 -17.21 -37.21
C ALA A 10 38.50 -16.08 -36.16
N ALA A 11 39.50 -15.20 -36.05
CA ALA A 11 39.49 -14.04 -35.16
C ALA A 11 38.43 -13.01 -35.58
N LEU A 12 38.28 -12.74 -36.87
CA LEU A 12 37.23 -11.87 -37.39
C LEU A 12 35.83 -12.44 -37.17
N LEU A 13 35.63 -13.74 -37.35
CA LEU A 13 34.34 -14.39 -37.08
C LEU A 13 33.97 -14.34 -35.60
N ALA A 14 34.92 -14.56 -34.70
CA ALA A 14 34.69 -14.44 -33.26
C ALA A 14 34.35 -13.01 -32.83
N PHE A 15 35.01 -12.01 -33.45
CA PHE A 15 34.71 -10.59 -33.17
C PHE A 15 33.30 -10.17 -33.64
N VAL A 16 32.87 -10.64 -34.81
CA VAL A 16 31.51 -10.38 -35.34
C VAL A 16 30.49 -11.07 -34.47
N LEU A 17 30.70 -12.29 -34.00
CA LEU A 17 29.81 -13.00 -33.08
C LEU A 17 29.68 -12.29 -31.72
N MET A 18 30.78 -11.79 -31.15
CA MET A 18 30.75 -11.01 -29.92
C MET A 18 29.98 -9.68 -30.07
N PHE A 19 30.13 -9.03 -31.22
CA PHE A 19 29.38 -7.79 -31.51
C PHE A 19 27.88 -8.02 -31.64
N GLN A 20 27.50 -9.16 -32.27
CA GLN A 20 26.08 -9.51 -32.40
C GLN A 20 25.46 -9.89 -31.06
N THR A 21 26.17 -10.57 -30.16
CA THR A 21 25.67 -10.87 -28.82
C THR A 21 25.54 -9.63 -27.95
N CYS A 22 26.44 -8.64 -28.10
CA CYS A 22 26.34 -7.35 -27.41
C CYS A 22 25.15 -6.51 -27.91
N LEU A 23 24.85 -6.54 -29.20
CA LEU A 23 23.69 -5.86 -29.78
C LEU A 23 22.36 -6.55 -29.44
N ALA A 24 22.34 -7.90 -29.37
CA ALA A 24 21.19 -8.65 -28.92
C ALA A 24 20.89 -8.41 -27.42
N GLY A 25 21.92 -8.36 -26.56
CA GLY A 25 21.78 -8.01 -25.15
C GLY A 25 21.19 -6.60 -24.93
N ARG A 26 21.59 -5.63 -25.73
CA ARG A 26 21.02 -4.26 -25.68
C ARG A 26 19.56 -4.19 -26.19
N ARG A 27 19.13 -5.08 -27.05
CA ARG A 27 17.70 -5.15 -27.51
C ARG A 27 16.80 -5.84 -26.48
N LEU A 28 17.33 -6.73 -25.65
CA LEU A 28 16.56 -7.39 -24.58
C LEU A 28 16.33 -6.51 -23.34
N THR A 29 17.13 -5.46 -23.14
CA THR A 29 16.91 -4.46 -22.10
C THR A 29 16.05 -3.27 -22.58
N ALA A 30 15.69 -3.22 -23.86
CA ALA A 30 14.80 -2.23 -24.40
C ALA A 30 13.36 -2.72 -24.23
N LEU A 31 12.70 -2.21 -23.20
CA LEU A 31 11.24 -2.09 -23.13
C LEU A 31 10.45 -3.40 -22.91
N VAL A 32 10.55 -3.98 -21.74
CA VAL A 32 9.31 -4.45 -21.10
C VAL A 32 8.57 -3.20 -20.67
N GLN A 33 7.76 -2.64 -21.56
CA GLN A 33 6.81 -1.60 -21.20
C GLN A 33 5.81 -2.29 -20.28
N GLU A 34 5.86 -1.94 -19.00
CA GLU A 34 4.85 -2.44 -18.07
C GLU A 34 3.48 -2.13 -18.66
N PRO A 35 2.57 -3.11 -18.76
CA PRO A 35 1.26 -2.87 -19.31
C PRO A 35 0.59 -1.74 -18.52
N ALA A 36 0.03 -0.76 -19.22
CA ALA A 36 -0.67 0.35 -18.60
C ALA A 36 -1.76 -0.19 -17.68
N VAL A 37 -1.73 0.21 -16.41
CA VAL A 37 -2.71 -0.24 -15.42
C VAL A 37 -3.90 0.70 -15.48
N THR A 38 -5.02 0.24 -16.01
CA THR A 38 -6.22 1.06 -16.20
C THR A 38 -7.32 0.65 -15.23
N MET A 39 -7.59 1.51 -14.23
CA MET A 39 -8.68 1.32 -13.28
C MET A 39 -10.02 1.69 -13.91
N LYS A 40 -10.85 0.71 -14.20
CA LYS A 40 -12.18 0.90 -14.78
C LYS A 40 -13.21 1.14 -13.69
N TYR A 41 -14.11 2.12 -13.90
CA TYR A 41 -15.26 2.32 -13.02
C TYR A 41 -16.40 1.37 -13.37
N HIS A 42 -16.78 0.52 -12.41
CA HIS A 42 -17.85 -0.49 -12.57
C HIS A 42 -19.22 0.03 -12.10
N LYS A 43 -19.35 1.35 -11.99
CA LYS A 43 -20.62 2.08 -11.70
C LYS A 43 -21.24 1.76 -10.34
N GLY A 44 -20.49 1.19 -9.43
CA GLY A 44 -20.92 0.93 -8.06
C GLY A 44 -20.97 2.18 -7.20
N ALA A 45 -21.60 2.05 -6.03
CA ALA A 45 -21.67 3.15 -5.07
C ALA A 45 -20.27 3.44 -4.49
N LEU A 46 -19.92 4.71 -4.40
CA LEU A 46 -18.71 5.20 -3.74
C LEU A 46 -19.05 5.88 -2.40
N LEU A 47 -18.06 5.94 -1.51
CA LEU A 47 -18.21 6.72 -0.28
C LEU A 47 -18.27 8.21 -0.61
N SER A 48 -19.09 8.97 0.12
CA SER A 48 -19.22 10.41 -0.09
C SER A 48 -19.57 11.16 1.19
N GLY A 49 -19.27 12.46 1.20
CA GLY A 49 -19.52 13.33 2.34
C GLY A 49 -18.51 13.18 3.47
N ARG A 50 -18.93 13.42 4.70
CA ARG A 50 -18.08 13.24 5.89
C ARG A 50 -18.11 11.80 6.34
N ILE A 51 -16.95 11.15 6.39
CA ILE A 51 -16.78 9.74 6.78
C ILE A 51 -15.89 9.69 8.02
N SER A 52 -16.39 9.08 9.08
CA SER A 52 -15.58 8.78 10.27
C SER A 52 -14.76 7.53 10.06
N VAL A 53 -13.47 7.60 10.38
CA VAL A 53 -12.58 6.45 10.42
C VAL A 53 -12.45 6.03 11.89
N ASN A 54 -13.17 4.97 12.27
CA ASN A 54 -13.16 4.46 13.64
C ASN A 54 -12.16 3.33 13.76
N PHE A 55 -11.53 3.23 14.92
CA PHE A 55 -10.48 2.26 15.19
C PHE A 55 -10.94 1.21 16.19
N VAL A 56 -10.75 -0.04 15.88
CA VAL A 56 -10.88 -1.18 16.79
C VAL A 56 -9.50 -1.78 16.98
N TRP A 57 -8.90 -1.51 18.14
CA TRP A 57 -7.58 -1.98 18.52
C TRP A 57 -7.73 -3.34 19.20
N TYR A 58 -7.38 -4.39 18.51
CA TYR A 58 -7.48 -5.75 19.02
C TYR A 58 -6.13 -6.27 19.49
N GLY A 59 -5.96 -6.40 20.79
CA GLY A 59 -4.72 -6.71 21.47
C GLY A 59 -4.01 -5.48 22.02
N ASN A 60 -2.75 -5.64 22.42
CA ASN A 60 -1.99 -4.61 23.09
C ASN A 60 -1.30 -3.67 22.11
N PHE A 61 -1.72 -2.41 22.14
CA PHE A 61 -1.09 -1.30 21.45
C PHE A 61 -0.72 -0.21 22.45
N SER A 62 0.50 0.28 22.41
CA SER A 62 0.91 1.44 23.20
C SER A 62 0.18 2.72 22.76
N ALA A 63 0.15 3.73 23.62
CA ALA A 63 -0.41 5.04 23.25
C ALA A 63 0.32 5.65 22.04
N SER A 64 1.65 5.48 21.97
CA SER A 64 2.47 5.95 20.84
C SER A 64 2.09 5.26 19.53
N GLN A 65 1.95 3.95 19.53
CA GLN A 65 1.53 3.18 18.34
C GLN A 65 0.16 3.63 17.84
N ARG A 66 -0.79 3.81 18.75
CA ARG A 66 -2.13 4.32 18.37
C ARG A 66 -2.07 5.74 17.84
N ALA A 67 -1.23 6.59 18.39
CA ALA A 67 -1.06 7.96 17.91
C ALA A 67 -0.50 8.01 16.49
N VAL A 68 0.52 7.19 16.14
CA VAL A 68 1.07 7.12 14.79
C VAL A 68 -0.02 6.86 13.76
N VAL A 69 -0.87 5.87 14.00
CA VAL A 69 -1.95 5.49 13.06
C VAL A 69 -3.07 6.53 13.03
N ALA A 70 -3.46 7.09 14.17
CA ALA A 70 -4.50 8.13 14.25
C ALA A 70 -4.04 9.43 13.56
N ASP A 71 -2.79 9.82 13.73
CA ASP A 71 -2.19 10.99 13.09
C ASP A 71 -2.08 10.79 11.57
N PHE A 72 -1.79 9.57 11.10
CA PHE A 72 -1.85 9.25 9.67
C PHE A 72 -3.25 9.52 9.10
N VAL A 73 -4.30 9.04 9.74
CA VAL A 73 -5.68 9.26 9.28
C VAL A 73 -6.04 10.76 9.36
N SER A 74 -5.59 11.47 10.40
CA SER A 74 -5.77 12.92 10.50
C SER A 74 -5.12 13.67 9.33
N SER A 75 -4.00 13.14 8.82
CA SER A 75 -3.23 13.74 7.72
C SER A 75 -3.94 13.64 6.37
N LEU A 76 -4.84 12.66 6.17
CA LEU A 76 -5.54 12.45 4.89
C LEU A 76 -6.42 13.65 4.47
N SER A 77 -6.99 14.35 5.44
CA SER A 77 -7.88 15.50 5.22
C SER A 77 -7.47 16.69 6.10
N ALA A 78 -6.18 16.89 6.29
CA ALA A 78 -5.66 17.98 7.11
C ALA A 78 -6.16 19.33 6.60
N ALA A 79 -6.67 20.15 7.53
CA ALA A 79 -7.04 21.54 7.26
C ALA A 79 -5.80 22.42 7.44
N GLY A 80 -5.40 23.13 6.40
CA GLY A 80 -4.27 24.04 6.42
C GLY A 80 -3.05 23.53 5.67
N PRO A 81 -2.04 24.40 5.49
CA PRO A 81 -0.81 24.05 4.76
C PRO A 81 -0.04 22.97 5.53
N GLN A 82 0.36 21.94 4.82
CA GLN A 82 1.27 20.90 5.29
C GLN A 82 2.59 21.05 4.54
N PRO A 83 3.73 20.73 5.16
CA PRO A 83 4.99 20.61 4.42
C PRO A 83 4.83 19.58 3.30
N GLU A 84 5.24 19.95 2.09
CA GLU A 84 5.21 19.03 0.95
C GLU A 84 6.54 18.26 0.82
N PRO A 85 6.50 17.04 0.29
CA PRO A 85 5.30 16.24 -0.07
C PRO A 85 4.52 15.80 1.18
N SER A 86 3.20 15.70 1.06
CA SER A 86 2.32 15.42 2.21
C SER A 86 1.37 14.22 1.98
N VAL A 87 0.91 13.61 3.08
CA VAL A 87 -0.13 12.57 3.05
C VAL A 87 -1.41 13.10 2.40
N ALA A 88 -1.76 14.37 2.63
CA ALA A 88 -2.93 14.99 2.02
C ALA A 88 -2.79 15.09 0.49
N THR A 89 -1.60 15.48 -0.01
CA THR A 89 -1.32 15.53 -1.46
C THR A 89 -1.31 14.15 -2.08
N TRP A 90 -0.72 13.16 -1.42
CA TRP A 90 -0.81 11.77 -1.82
C TRP A 90 -2.26 11.30 -1.98
N PHE A 91 -3.11 11.58 -1.00
CA PHE A 91 -4.50 11.17 -0.98
C PHE A 91 -5.36 11.85 -2.07
N LYS A 92 -4.94 13.02 -2.57
CA LYS A 92 -5.58 13.69 -3.71
C LYS A 92 -5.48 12.88 -5.01
N THR A 93 -4.52 11.97 -5.16
CA THR A 93 -4.50 11.05 -6.30
C THR A 93 -5.77 10.18 -6.32
N ALA A 94 -6.23 9.72 -5.14
CA ALA A 94 -7.50 9.00 -5.05
C ALA A 94 -8.72 9.88 -5.39
N GLN A 95 -8.65 11.19 -5.18
CA GLN A 95 -9.72 12.11 -5.55
C GLN A 95 -9.94 12.19 -7.06
N LYS A 96 -8.91 11.98 -7.89
CA LYS A 96 -9.03 12.00 -9.35
C LYS A 96 -10.00 10.95 -9.88
N TYR A 97 -10.10 9.79 -9.22
CA TYR A 97 -11.08 8.76 -9.56
C TYR A 97 -12.52 9.27 -9.50
N TYR A 98 -12.79 10.18 -8.59
CA TYR A 98 -14.14 10.73 -8.40
C TYR A 98 -14.58 11.65 -9.54
N ALA A 99 -13.65 12.23 -10.29
CA ALA A 99 -13.98 12.98 -11.51
C ALA A 99 -14.66 12.10 -12.57
N HIS A 100 -14.39 10.79 -12.56
CA HIS A 100 -15.01 9.81 -13.46
C HIS A 100 -16.33 9.22 -12.90
N SER A 101 -16.83 9.76 -11.80
CA SER A 101 -18.08 9.33 -11.15
C SER A 101 -18.96 10.53 -10.87
N LYS A 102 -20.21 10.30 -10.41
CA LYS A 102 -21.10 11.36 -9.93
C LYS A 102 -20.98 11.62 -8.41
N ALA A 103 -20.12 10.87 -7.73
CA ALA A 103 -19.92 10.99 -6.29
C ALA A 103 -18.98 12.16 -5.96
N ARG A 104 -19.15 12.72 -4.75
CA ARG A 104 -18.20 13.69 -4.20
C ARG A 104 -17.16 12.95 -3.37
N PHE A 105 -15.89 13.31 -3.54
CA PHE A 105 -14.81 12.74 -2.76
C PHE A 105 -15.06 12.88 -1.25
N PRO A 106 -14.88 11.82 -0.44
CA PRO A 106 -15.16 11.87 0.98
C PRO A 106 -14.10 12.65 1.75
N ALA A 107 -14.54 13.37 2.77
CA ALA A 107 -13.66 13.92 3.80
C ALA A 107 -13.53 12.91 4.94
N LEU A 108 -12.37 12.28 5.06
CA LEU A 108 -12.09 11.33 6.12
C LEU A 108 -11.66 12.07 7.40
N ARG A 109 -12.18 11.63 8.54
CA ARG A 109 -11.80 12.20 9.85
C ARG A 109 -11.63 11.08 10.86
N PRO A 110 -10.66 11.17 11.77
CA PRO A 110 -10.58 10.26 12.90
C PRO A 110 -11.91 10.22 13.66
N GLY A 111 -12.34 9.02 13.99
CA GLY A 111 -13.55 8.75 14.75
C GLY A 111 -13.26 8.18 16.14
N SER A 112 -14.11 7.27 16.60
CA SER A 112 -13.99 6.62 17.91
C SER A 112 -12.89 5.57 17.93
N HIS A 113 -12.40 5.30 19.15
CA HIS A 113 -11.45 4.22 19.44
C HIS A 113 -12.10 3.20 20.36
N VAL A 114 -12.13 1.96 19.95
CA VAL A 114 -12.52 0.79 20.75
C VAL A 114 -11.27 0.01 21.07
N LEU A 115 -11.00 -0.23 22.34
CA LEU A 115 -9.84 -0.99 22.82
C LEU A 115 -10.29 -2.37 23.28
N ASP A 116 -9.76 -3.42 22.70
CA ASP A 116 -9.99 -4.81 23.08
C ASP A 116 -8.65 -5.46 23.49
N GLN A 117 -8.14 -5.05 24.64
CA GLN A 117 -6.87 -5.55 25.17
C GLN A 117 -7.00 -6.94 25.79
N SER A 118 -8.22 -7.38 26.05
CA SER A 118 -8.51 -8.68 26.64
C SER A 118 -8.56 -9.83 25.64
N TYR A 119 -8.41 -9.53 24.32
CA TYR A 119 -8.53 -10.53 23.24
C TYR A 119 -9.85 -11.27 23.31
N SER A 120 -10.97 -10.54 23.31
CA SER A 120 -12.32 -11.07 23.55
C SER A 120 -12.73 -12.24 22.64
N LEU A 121 -12.07 -12.42 21.51
CA LEU A 121 -12.26 -13.54 20.55
C LEU A 121 -11.03 -14.46 20.46
N GLY A 122 -10.09 -14.34 21.43
CA GLY A 122 -8.82 -15.08 21.41
C GLY A 122 -7.79 -14.49 20.46
N LYS A 123 -6.67 -15.20 20.28
CA LYS A 123 -5.52 -14.73 19.46
C LYS A 123 -5.50 -15.31 18.04
N ARG A 124 -6.52 -16.03 17.65
CA ARG A 124 -6.72 -16.53 16.29
C ARG A 124 -8.07 -16.05 15.78
N LEU A 125 -8.04 -15.28 14.70
CA LEU A 125 -9.22 -14.66 14.14
C LEU A 125 -9.47 -15.13 12.70
N THR A 126 -10.74 -15.34 12.40
CA THR A 126 -11.24 -15.58 11.05
C THR A 126 -11.70 -14.27 10.40
N GLU A 127 -11.98 -14.29 9.11
CA GLU A 127 -12.57 -13.12 8.43
C GLU A 127 -13.93 -12.72 9.02
N ARG A 128 -14.73 -13.69 9.47
CA ARG A 128 -16.00 -13.40 10.17
C ARG A 128 -15.77 -12.62 11.46
N ASP A 129 -14.73 -12.96 12.21
CA ASP A 129 -14.37 -12.25 13.44
C ASP A 129 -13.95 -10.81 13.15
N LEU A 130 -13.21 -10.58 12.06
CA LEU A 130 -12.85 -9.22 11.62
C LEU A 130 -14.07 -8.37 11.32
N VAL A 131 -15.07 -8.91 10.62
CA VAL A 131 -16.34 -8.20 10.35
C VAL A 131 -17.10 -7.94 11.65
N GLY A 132 -17.09 -8.91 12.57
CA GLY A 132 -17.69 -8.76 13.91
C GLY A 132 -17.01 -7.67 14.74
N LEU A 133 -15.69 -7.61 14.73
CA LEU A 133 -14.92 -6.56 15.39
C LEU A 133 -15.19 -5.19 14.74
N ALA A 134 -15.18 -5.12 13.41
CA ALA A 134 -15.49 -3.88 12.68
C ALA A 134 -16.91 -3.35 13.01
N ALA A 135 -17.86 -4.23 13.27
CA ALA A 135 -19.24 -3.84 13.66
C ALA A 135 -19.31 -3.13 15.03
N ARG A 136 -18.26 -3.17 15.85
CA ARG A 136 -18.16 -2.40 17.10
C ARG A 136 -17.94 -0.90 16.87
N GLY A 137 -17.55 -0.51 15.65
CA GLY A 137 -17.51 0.88 15.21
C GLY A 137 -18.91 1.43 14.85
N ALA A 138 -18.94 2.46 14.02
CA ALA A 138 -20.21 3.05 13.59
C ALA A 138 -20.90 2.20 12.50
N PRO A 139 -22.23 2.08 12.53
CA PRO A 139 -22.99 1.20 11.62
C PRO A 139 -23.12 1.73 10.19
N SER A 140 -22.84 3.03 9.95
CA SER A 140 -22.98 3.66 8.63
C SER A 140 -22.13 4.92 8.54
N ARG A 141 -21.91 5.40 7.31
CA ARG A 141 -21.07 6.59 7.01
C ARG A 141 -19.70 6.56 7.70
N ALA A 142 -19.13 5.37 7.78
CA ALA A 142 -17.87 5.13 8.45
C ALA A 142 -17.03 4.12 7.68
N ILE A 143 -15.72 4.22 7.91
CA ILE A 143 -14.76 3.15 7.67
C ILE A 143 -14.34 2.65 9.05
N ASN A 144 -14.66 1.40 9.37
CA ASN A 144 -14.27 0.80 10.64
C ASN A 144 -12.97 0.02 10.46
N VAL A 145 -11.90 0.49 11.06
CA VAL A 145 -10.55 -0.07 10.91
C VAL A 145 -10.26 -0.99 12.09
N VAL A 146 -10.10 -2.27 11.82
CA VAL A 146 -9.64 -3.27 12.78
C VAL A 146 -8.13 -3.38 12.67
N LEU A 147 -7.43 -3.18 13.77
CA LEU A 147 -5.98 -3.25 13.88
C LEU A 147 -5.65 -4.38 14.85
N THR A 148 -4.94 -5.40 14.40
CA THR A 148 -4.57 -6.55 15.24
C THR A 148 -3.11 -6.46 15.67
N ALA A 149 -2.86 -6.70 16.96
CA ALA A 149 -1.52 -6.66 17.54
C ALA A 149 -0.61 -7.77 16.98
N ALA A 150 0.69 -7.64 17.18
CA ALA A 150 1.71 -8.53 16.60
C ALA A 150 1.58 -10.01 17.01
N ASP A 151 0.91 -10.28 18.12
CA ASP A 151 0.68 -11.61 18.66
C ASP A 151 -0.69 -12.20 18.30
N VAL A 152 -1.44 -11.55 17.38
CA VAL A 152 -2.74 -12.01 16.88
C VAL A 152 -2.58 -12.60 15.49
N ALA A 153 -2.88 -13.89 15.36
CA ALA A 153 -2.95 -14.56 14.06
C ALA A 153 -4.30 -14.32 13.41
N VAL A 154 -4.30 -14.01 12.12
CA VAL A 154 -5.52 -13.84 11.33
C VAL A 154 -5.41 -14.73 10.08
N ASP A 155 -6.48 -15.36 9.70
CA ASP A 155 -6.50 -16.25 8.54
C ASP A 155 -6.04 -15.51 7.27
N GLY A 156 -5.03 -16.07 6.60
CA GLY A 156 -4.42 -15.49 5.40
C GLY A 156 -3.43 -14.35 5.66
N PHE A 157 -3.19 -13.90 6.91
CA PHE A 157 -2.13 -12.95 7.22
C PHE A 157 -0.77 -13.56 6.91
N CYS A 158 0.15 -12.75 6.34
CA CYS A 158 1.46 -13.22 5.87
C CYS A 158 1.45 -14.18 4.66
N MET A 159 0.28 -14.42 4.07
CA MET A 159 0.13 -15.19 2.83
C MET A 159 -0.19 -14.24 1.67
N SER A 160 0.77 -13.38 1.30
CA SER A 160 0.61 -12.26 0.36
C SER A 160 -0.49 -11.26 0.76
N ARG A 161 -0.87 -11.24 2.04
CA ARG A 161 -1.94 -10.40 2.59
C ARG A 161 -1.47 -9.74 3.89
N CYS A 162 -1.36 -8.42 3.88
CA CYS A 162 -1.01 -7.61 5.05
C CYS A 162 -2.21 -6.89 5.67
N GLY A 163 -3.28 -6.83 4.92
CA GLY A 163 -4.56 -6.26 5.29
C GLY A 163 -5.62 -6.58 4.25
N THR A 164 -6.84 -6.17 4.52
CA THR A 164 -7.96 -6.26 3.57
C THR A 164 -8.92 -5.11 3.81
N HIS A 165 -9.69 -4.77 2.80
CA HIS A 165 -10.88 -3.94 2.96
C HIS A 165 -12.10 -4.65 2.40
N GLY A 166 -13.26 -4.20 2.83
CA GLY A 166 -14.52 -4.77 2.40
C GLY A 166 -15.70 -4.03 3.00
N ALA A 167 -16.87 -4.64 2.95
CA ALA A 167 -18.05 -4.03 3.51
C ALA A 167 -18.93 -5.07 4.23
N SER A 168 -19.63 -4.61 5.26
CA SER A 168 -20.64 -5.43 5.94
C SER A 168 -21.77 -5.82 4.99
N ARG A 169 -22.50 -6.85 5.33
CA ARG A 169 -23.78 -7.13 4.67
C ARG A 169 -24.75 -5.97 4.93
N ARG A 170 -25.63 -5.70 3.98
CA ARG A 170 -26.67 -4.68 4.16
C ARG A 170 -27.62 -5.09 5.28
N SER A 171 -27.87 -4.18 6.22
CA SER A 171 -28.80 -4.38 7.34
C SER A 171 -29.76 -3.19 7.44
N ARG A 172 -30.73 -3.24 8.38
CA ARG A 172 -31.60 -2.10 8.69
C ARG A 172 -30.82 -0.89 9.23
N ALA A 173 -29.71 -1.12 9.92
CA ALA A 173 -28.82 -0.07 10.43
C ALA A 173 -27.91 0.55 9.34
N GLY A 174 -27.97 0.03 8.11
CA GLY A 174 -27.13 0.46 6.99
C GLY A 174 -26.07 -0.55 6.61
N ARG A 175 -25.06 -0.07 5.93
CA ARG A 175 -23.86 -0.81 5.51
C ARG A 175 -22.64 0.05 5.84
N PHE A 176 -21.64 -0.51 6.45
CA PHE A 176 -20.36 0.13 6.68
C PHE A 176 -19.25 -0.51 5.83
N ALA A 177 -18.26 0.28 5.46
CA ALA A 177 -17.02 -0.22 4.94
C ALA A 177 -16.08 -0.56 6.11
N TYR A 178 -15.24 -1.58 5.96
CA TYR A 178 -14.24 -1.91 6.95
C TYR A 178 -12.87 -2.11 6.31
N VAL A 179 -11.86 -1.94 7.12
CA VAL A 179 -10.46 -2.26 6.83
C VAL A 179 -9.96 -3.12 7.97
N TRP A 180 -9.14 -4.11 7.66
CA TRP A 180 -8.32 -4.79 8.63
C TRP A 180 -6.86 -4.67 8.23
N VAL A 181 -5.98 -4.46 9.23
CA VAL A 181 -4.52 -4.48 9.06
C VAL A 181 -3.89 -5.19 10.26
N GLY A 182 -3.02 -6.17 9.99
CA GLY A 182 -2.24 -6.85 11.00
C GLY A 182 -0.90 -6.16 11.27
N ASN A 183 -0.45 -6.23 12.53
CA ASN A 183 0.90 -5.79 12.88
C ASN A 183 1.92 -6.90 12.51
N PRO A 184 2.80 -6.67 11.53
CA PRO A 184 3.70 -7.70 11.02
C PRO A 184 4.95 -7.91 11.88
N ALA A 185 5.17 -7.15 12.94
CA ALA A 185 6.45 -7.06 13.65
C ALA A 185 7.08 -8.42 14.00
N SER A 186 6.26 -9.42 14.39
CA SER A 186 6.74 -10.74 14.79
C SER A 186 6.43 -11.87 13.80
N GLN A 187 5.46 -11.68 12.90
CA GLN A 187 4.99 -12.76 12.04
C GLN A 187 5.59 -12.71 10.65
N CYS A 188 5.60 -11.56 9.98
CA CYS A 188 6.09 -11.41 8.63
C CYS A 188 6.62 -9.99 8.32
N PRO A 189 7.58 -9.47 9.09
CA PRO A 189 8.08 -8.12 8.84
C PRO A 189 8.72 -7.99 7.46
N GLY A 190 9.36 -9.02 6.94
CA GLY A 190 9.96 -9.03 5.61
C GLY A 190 8.96 -9.00 4.45
N GLN A 191 7.67 -9.24 4.71
CA GLN A 191 6.61 -9.14 3.72
C GLN A 191 5.76 -7.88 3.92
N CYS A 192 5.30 -7.64 5.14
CA CYS A 192 4.31 -6.61 5.43
C CYS A 192 4.89 -5.34 6.06
N ALA A 193 6.20 -5.29 6.31
CA ALA A 193 6.91 -4.09 6.75
C ALA A 193 8.08 -3.72 5.83
N TRP A 194 8.18 -4.34 4.64
CA TRP A 194 9.12 -3.87 3.63
C TRP A 194 8.76 -2.44 3.20
N PRO A 195 9.71 -1.51 3.05
CA PRO A 195 11.18 -1.70 3.01
C PRO A 195 11.90 -1.52 4.36
N PHE A 196 11.20 -1.45 5.48
CA PHE A 196 11.78 -1.29 6.82
C PHE A 196 12.32 -2.60 7.41
N HIS A 197 12.14 -3.70 6.72
CA HIS A 197 12.71 -5.00 7.03
C HIS A 197 13.21 -5.66 5.75
N GLN A 198 14.20 -6.56 5.85
CA GLN A 198 14.64 -7.34 4.70
C GLN A 198 13.47 -8.15 4.12
N PRO A 199 13.35 -8.21 2.79
CA PRO A 199 12.30 -9.01 2.17
C PRO A 199 12.54 -10.51 2.41
N VAL A 200 11.45 -11.28 2.42
CA VAL A 200 11.53 -12.75 2.54
C VAL A 200 12.15 -13.35 1.28
N TYR A 201 11.89 -12.75 0.14
CA TYR A 201 12.37 -13.19 -1.18
C TYR A 201 12.88 -12.01 -1.99
N GLY A 202 13.69 -12.30 -3.01
CA GLY A 202 14.21 -11.32 -3.94
C GLY A 202 15.52 -10.66 -3.47
N PRO A 203 15.90 -9.53 -4.08
CA PRO A 203 17.15 -8.84 -3.76
C PRO A 203 17.20 -8.40 -2.29
N GLN A 204 18.30 -8.73 -1.63
CA GLN A 204 18.54 -8.42 -0.21
C GLN A 204 19.26 -7.08 -0.10
N ALA A 205 18.49 -6.00 0.11
CA ALA A 205 19.02 -4.69 0.44
C ALA A 205 18.98 -4.46 1.95
N ALA A 206 19.82 -3.56 2.45
CA ALA A 206 19.70 -3.12 3.85
C ALA A 206 18.35 -2.49 4.10
N PRO A 207 17.66 -2.83 5.21
CA PRO A 207 16.39 -2.21 5.57
C PRO A 207 16.52 -0.70 5.72
N LEU A 208 15.49 0.03 5.30
CA LEU A 208 15.39 1.47 5.57
C LEU A 208 15.06 1.72 7.05
N VAL A 209 15.45 2.88 7.54
CA VAL A 209 15.08 3.31 8.90
C VAL A 209 13.62 3.76 8.88
N SER A 210 12.80 3.17 9.75
CA SER A 210 11.37 3.46 9.83
C SER A 210 11.11 4.85 10.45
N PRO A 211 10.16 5.64 9.90
CA PRO A 211 9.99 7.05 10.25
C PRO A 211 9.43 7.29 11.67
N ASN A 212 8.73 6.32 12.25
CA ASN A 212 8.18 6.45 13.60
C ASN A 212 8.89 5.53 14.62
N GLY A 213 10.02 4.92 14.24
CA GLY A 213 10.84 4.08 15.13
C GLY A 213 10.21 2.73 15.48
N ASP A 214 9.13 2.32 14.81
CA ASP A 214 8.44 1.05 15.02
C ASP A 214 8.14 0.42 13.66
N VAL A 215 8.97 -0.55 13.28
CA VAL A 215 8.88 -1.25 12.00
C VAL A 215 7.50 -1.89 11.78
N GLY A 216 6.91 -2.46 12.83
CA GLY A 216 5.59 -3.07 12.75
C GLY A 216 4.49 -2.05 12.48
N VAL A 217 4.49 -0.95 13.21
CA VAL A 217 3.48 0.13 13.05
C VAL A 217 3.67 0.87 11.74
N ASP A 218 4.91 1.15 11.31
CA ASP A 218 5.15 1.77 10.01
C ASP A 218 4.75 0.85 8.85
N GLY A 219 4.95 -0.47 8.99
CA GLY A 219 4.39 -1.48 8.07
C GLY A 219 2.85 -1.50 8.06
N MET A 220 2.23 -1.36 9.25
CA MET A 220 0.77 -1.20 9.34
C MET A 220 0.29 0.07 8.63
N VAL A 221 1.00 1.18 8.72
CA VAL A 221 0.64 2.43 8.04
C VAL A 221 0.69 2.26 6.53
N ILE A 222 1.72 1.60 5.98
CA ILE A 222 1.79 1.28 4.54
C ILE A 222 0.57 0.48 4.10
N SER A 223 0.24 -0.58 4.83
CA SER A 223 -0.91 -1.43 4.52
C SER A 223 -2.23 -0.66 4.68
N LEU A 224 -2.38 0.13 5.75
CA LEU A 224 -3.56 0.96 5.99
C LEU A 224 -3.76 2.00 4.89
N ALA A 225 -2.70 2.63 4.43
CA ALA A 225 -2.73 3.57 3.31
C ALA A 225 -3.34 2.92 2.07
N SER A 226 -2.83 1.74 1.69
CA SER A 226 -3.37 0.96 0.57
C SER A 226 -4.85 0.62 0.76
N MET A 227 -5.20 0.09 1.94
CA MET A 227 -6.58 -0.35 2.23
C MET A 227 -7.56 0.83 2.32
N ILE A 228 -7.16 1.99 2.82
CA ILE A 228 -8.01 3.19 2.82
C ILE A 228 -8.28 3.66 1.39
N VAL A 229 -7.28 3.68 0.52
CA VAL A 229 -7.48 4.04 -0.89
C VAL A 229 -8.40 3.04 -1.57
N GLY A 230 -8.17 1.73 -1.41
CA GLY A 230 -9.06 0.69 -1.91
C GLY A 230 -10.50 0.89 -1.40
N THR A 231 -10.67 1.17 -0.11
CA THR A 231 -12.00 1.43 0.49
C THR A 231 -12.67 2.67 -0.11
N VAL A 232 -11.92 3.71 -0.42
CA VAL A 232 -12.50 4.93 -1.01
C VAL A 232 -12.85 4.70 -2.48
N THR A 233 -11.99 4.06 -3.26
CA THR A 233 -12.18 3.85 -4.69
C THR A 233 -13.07 2.65 -5.02
N ASN A 234 -13.12 1.64 -4.15
CA ASN A 234 -13.90 0.40 -4.34
C ASN A 234 -14.54 -0.12 -3.04
N PRO A 235 -15.39 0.67 -2.35
CA PRO A 235 -15.89 0.34 -1.02
C PRO A 235 -16.74 -0.93 -0.95
N PHE A 236 -17.34 -1.33 -2.07
CA PHE A 236 -18.33 -2.40 -2.12
C PHE A 236 -18.07 -3.45 -3.19
N GLY A 237 -16.85 -3.49 -3.74
CA GLY A 237 -16.42 -4.46 -4.74
C GLY A 237 -16.93 -4.21 -6.16
N ASN A 238 -17.48 -3.02 -6.43
CA ASN A 238 -17.98 -2.62 -7.75
C ASN A 238 -17.64 -1.14 -8.09
N GLY A 239 -16.60 -0.61 -7.48
CA GLY A 239 -16.06 0.73 -7.72
C GLY A 239 -15.06 0.77 -8.87
N PHE A 240 -13.83 1.19 -8.57
CA PHE A 240 -12.72 1.26 -9.53
C PHE A 240 -11.75 0.10 -9.30
N TYR A 241 -11.55 -0.71 -10.30
CA TYR A 241 -10.54 -1.76 -10.33
C TYR A 241 -10.24 -2.18 -11.76
N GLN A 242 -9.12 -2.86 -11.96
CA GLN A 242 -8.80 -3.62 -13.16
C GLN A 242 -9.02 -5.09 -12.85
N GLU A 243 -9.76 -5.79 -13.71
CA GLU A 243 -9.96 -7.23 -13.56
C GLU A 243 -8.62 -7.97 -13.62
N GLY A 244 -8.43 -8.93 -12.74
CA GLY A 244 -7.28 -9.82 -12.77
C GLY A 244 -7.31 -10.73 -13.99
N ALA A 245 -6.18 -11.34 -14.31
CA ALA A 245 -6.09 -12.35 -15.34
C ALA A 245 -6.57 -13.70 -14.79
N GLY A 246 -7.58 -14.30 -15.41
CA GLY A 246 -8.14 -15.59 -14.96
C GLY A 246 -8.73 -15.49 -13.55
N ASP A 247 -8.21 -16.29 -12.61
CA ASP A 247 -8.67 -16.35 -11.21
C ASP A 247 -7.94 -15.36 -10.28
N ASP A 248 -7.08 -14.50 -10.82
CA ASP A 248 -6.35 -13.51 -10.03
C ASP A 248 -7.30 -12.47 -9.43
N ALA A 249 -6.98 -12.03 -8.21
CA ALA A 249 -7.72 -10.96 -7.56
C ALA A 249 -7.64 -9.66 -8.37
N PRO A 250 -8.71 -8.84 -8.39
CA PRO A 250 -8.69 -7.55 -9.05
C PRO A 250 -7.57 -6.66 -8.53
N LEU A 251 -6.94 -5.91 -9.43
CA LEU A 251 -5.97 -4.88 -9.08
C LEU A 251 -6.72 -3.58 -8.74
N GLU A 252 -6.35 -2.95 -7.66
CA GLU A 252 -6.90 -1.68 -7.21
C GLU A 252 -5.83 -0.57 -7.21
N ALA A 253 -6.25 0.67 -7.02
CA ALA A 253 -5.41 1.86 -7.17
C ALA A 253 -4.07 1.82 -6.40
N ALA A 254 -4.03 1.17 -5.23
CA ALA A 254 -2.80 1.02 -4.44
C ALA A 254 -2.13 -0.35 -4.63
N THR A 255 -2.91 -1.42 -4.80
CA THR A 255 -2.36 -2.78 -4.91
C THR A 255 -1.66 -3.04 -6.23
N ALA A 256 -2.04 -2.33 -7.28
CA ALA A 256 -1.39 -2.40 -8.58
C ALA A 256 0.02 -1.77 -8.61
N CYS A 257 0.36 -0.95 -7.61
CA CYS A 257 1.68 -0.31 -7.46
C CYS A 257 2.50 -0.93 -6.31
N ALA A 258 2.40 -2.24 -6.14
CA ALA A 258 3.06 -2.94 -5.04
C ALA A 258 4.58 -2.70 -5.03
N GLY A 259 5.13 -2.33 -3.86
CA GLY A 259 6.56 -2.09 -3.69
C GLY A 259 7.09 -0.79 -4.29
N VAL A 260 6.24 0.07 -4.84
CA VAL A 260 6.64 1.37 -5.39
C VAL A 260 6.35 2.46 -4.37
N TYR A 261 7.39 3.18 -3.93
CA TYR A 261 7.26 4.28 -2.97
C TYR A 261 7.88 5.58 -3.49
N GLY A 262 8.94 5.50 -4.29
CA GLY A 262 9.62 6.64 -4.85
C GLY A 262 9.95 6.45 -6.34
N LYS A 263 10.41 7.51 -6.97
CA LYS A 263 10.79 7.49 -8.38
C LYS A 263 11.89 6.46 -8.64
N GLY A 264 11.73 5.69 -9.71
CA GLY A 264 12.72 4.69 -10.12
C GLY A 264 12.70 3.43 -9.28
N ALA A 265 11.61 3.14 -8.55
CA ALA A 265 11.43 1.90 -7.82
C ALA A 265 11.46 0.68 -8.75
N TYR A 266 12.01 -0.42 -8.25
CA TYR A 266 12.02 -1.73 -8.91
C TYR A 266 12.08 -2.84 -7.84
N PRO A 267 11.86 -4.10 -8.16
CA PRO A 267 11.90 -5.17 -7.16
C PRO A 267 13.20 -5.17 -6.33
N GLY A 268 13.06 -4.96 -5.02
CA GLY A 268 14.16 -4.81 -4.07
C GLY A 268 14.65 -3.38 -3.82
N TYR A 269 14.16 -2.40 -4.57
CA TYR A 269 14.47 -0.98 -4.36
C TYR A 269 13.18 -0.15 -4.29
N ALA A 270 12.98 0.51 -3.18
CA ALA A 270 11.75 1.28 -2.88
C ALA A 270 11.58 2.56 -3.73
N GLY A 271 12.59 2.95 -4.49
CA GLY A 271 12.68 4.23 -5.20
C GLY A 271 13.40 5.30 -4.41
N SER A 272 13.59 6.47 -5.04
CA SER A 272 14.20 7.63 -4.39
C SER A 272 13.27 8.18 -3.31
N LEU A 273 13.75 8.26 -2.07
CA LEU A 273 13.01 8.71 -0.90
C LEU A 273 13.69 9.89 -0.22
N LEU A 274 12.92 10.65 0.54
CA LEU A 274 13.46 11.65 1.46
C LEU A 274 14.07 10.96 2.69
N VAL A 275 15.09 11.58 3.26
CA VAL A 275 15.72 11.11 4.49
C VAL A 275 15.69 12.22 5.52
N ASP A 276 15.20 11.90 6.70
CA ASP A 276 15.23 12.80 7.85
C ASP A 276 16.66 12.95 8.34
N GLN A 277 17.20 14.14 8.32
CA GLN A 277 18.59 14.41 8.68
C GLN A 277 18.89 14.18 10.16
N THR A 278 17.87 14.18 11.01
CA THR A 278 18.04 13.98 12.47
C THR A 278 18.02 12.50 12.83
N THR A 279 17.15 11.72 12.21
CA THR A 279 16.91 10.32 12.57
C THR A 279 17.45 9.31 11.56
N GLY A 280 17.78 9.75 10.34
CA GLY A 280 18.11 8.87 9.22
C GLY A 280 16.90 8.14 8.64
N ALA A 281 15.69 8.44 9.11
CA ALA A 281 14.48 7.76 8.68
C ALA A 281 14.11 8.08 7.24
N SER A 282 13.71 7.05 6.48
CA SER A 282 13.25 7.20 5.11
C SER A 282 11.74 7.41 5.04
N TYR A 283 11.30 8.40 4.28
CA TYR A 283 9.90 8.77 4.14
C TYR A 283 9.63 9.39 2.76
N ASN A 284 8.36 9.51 2.40
CA ASN A 284 7.93 10.24 1.20
C ASN A 284 6.77 11.19 1.44
N ALA A 285 6.22 11.24 2.66
CA ALA A 285 5.09 12.11 2.98
C ALA A 285 5.20 12.70 4.39
N ASN A 286 4.96 13.99 4.53
CA ASN A 286 4.77 14.66 5.80
C ASN A 286 3.30 14.54 6.25
N GLY A 287 3.09 14.42 7.55
CA GLY A 287 1.78 14.28 8.16
C GLY A 287 1.54 15.21 9.33
N ALA A 288 0.40 15.04 9.97
CA ALA A 288 -0.01 15.79 11.13
C ALA A 288 1.00 15.64 12.28
N HIS A 289 1.10 16.67 13.12
CA HIS A 289 1.97 16.71 14.31
C HIS A 289 3.47 16.49 14.02
N GLY A 290 3.91 16.88 12.79
CA GLY A 290 5.31 16.73 12.38
C GLY A 290 5.74 15.30 12.09
N ARG A 291 4.81 14.35 12.00
CA ARG A 291 5.11 12.95 11.66
C ARG A 291 5.50 12.81 10.20
N LYS A 292 6.27 11.79 9.93
CA LYS A 292 6.70 11.38 8.60
C LYS A 292 6.21 9.98 8.33
N TYR A 293 5.83 9.73 7.08
CA TYR A 293 5.27 8.45 6.65
C TYR A 293 5.88 8.00 5.33
N LEU A 294 5.88 6.69 5.13
CA LEU A 294 6.12 6.09 3.83
C LEU A 294 4.77 5.55 3.32
N VAL A 295 4.28 6.16 2.25
CA VAL A 295 3.02 5.76 1.62
C VAL A 295 3.28 5.15 0.25
N PRO A 296 2.53 4.12 -0.17
CA PRO A 296 2.71 3.48 -1.47
C PRO A 296 2.32 4.42 -2.61
N ALA A 297 2.91 4.21 -3.80
CA ALA A 297 2.42 4.83 -5.02
C ALA A 297 0.98 4.39 -5.30
N LEU A 298 0.24 5.24 -5.99
CA LEU A 298 -1.12 4.96 -6.45
C LEU A 298 -1.16 5.01 -7.96
N VAL A 299 -1.98 4.16 -8.58
CA VAL A 299 -2.29 4.35 -9.99
C VAL A 299 -3.00 5.68 -10.17
N ASP A 300 -2.41 6.57 -10.95
CA ASP A 300 -3.04 7.83 -11.35
C ASP A 300 -3.96 7.53 -12.55
N PRO A 301 -5.27 7.77 -12.43
CA PRO A 301 -6.21 7.46 -13.51
C PRO A 301 -6.00 8.34 -14.76
N ASP A 302 -5.34 9.50 -14.64
CA ASP A 302 -5.07 10.39 -15.77
C ASP A 302 -3.89 9.88 -16.63
N THR A 303 -2.92 9.20 -16.01
CA THR A 303 -1.69 8.72 -16.68
C THR A 303 -1.62 7.20 -16.81
N SER A 304 -2.52 6.46 -16.14
CA SER A 304 -2.51 4.99 -16.08
C SER A 304 -1.15 4.41 -15.63
N SER A 305 -0.49 5.09 -14.70
CA SER A 305 0.81 4.72 -14.16
C SER A 305 0.88 4.94 -12.66
N CYS A 306 1.85 4.31 -11.99
CA CYS A 306 2.09 4.49 -10.56
C CYS A 306 2.64 5.89 -10.27
N ALA A 307 1.85 6.75 -9.63
CA ALA A 307 2.25 8.07 -9.20
C ALA A 307 2.92 8.00 -7.82
N THR A 308 4.14 8.50 -7.74
CA THR A 308 4.91 8.69 -6.50
C THR A 308 4.87 10.14 -6.05
N LEU A 309 5.11 10.39 -4.77
CA LEU A 309 5.39 11.72 -4.25
C LEU A 309 6.88 12.08 -4.46
N GLY A 310 7.17 13.21 -5.05
CA GLY A 310 8.52 13.72 -5.29
C GLY A 310 8.92 13.74 -6.73
#